data_cec77c475d217f5eff99f0b52bf0a59e
#
_entry.id   cec77c475d217f5eff99f0b52bf0a59e
#
_cell.length_a   1.000
_cell.length_b   1.000
_cell.length_c   1.000
_cell.angle_alpha   90.00
_cell.angle_beta   90.00
_cell.angle_gamma   90.00
#
_symmetry.space_group_name_H-M   'P 1'
#
loop_
_entity.id
_entity.type
_entity.pdbx_description
1 polymer ?
#
loop_
_entity_poly.entity_id
_entity_poly.type
_entity_poly.pdbx_seq_one_letter_code
_entity_poly.pdbx_strand_id
1 'polypeptide(L)'
;MADEFDAQKAFLTWAESAAVLQTDASQGIARAQRLLALRYLRGRGVPKDEGIAFYWMHLAAQRHFAMAQRSLGELYENGLGIALNLTLASHWYCLAALQGDYTAKKHLQRLAQPNPA
;
A
#
# COMPACT_ATOMS: atom_id res chain seq x y z
N MET A 1 9.84 -34.79 -14.95
CA MET A 1 8.83 -34.64 -13.91
C MET A 1 8.27 -33.23 -13.96
N ALA A 2 6.96 -33.10 -13.93
CA ALA A 2 6.36 -31.77 -13.96
C ALA A 2 6.72 -31.03 -12.67
N ASP A 3 6.98 -29.74 -12.79
CA ASP A 3 7.22 -28.90 -11.64
C ASP A 3 5.89 -28.68 -10.93
N GLU A 4 5.68 -29.43 -9.88
CA GLU A 4 4.50 -29.23 -9.07
C GLU A 4 4.70 -28.03 -8.18
N PHE A 5 3.61 -27.34 -7.88
CA PHE A 5 3.65 -26.22 -6.96
C PHE A 5 4.11 -26.72 -5.60
N ASP A 6 5.19 -26.12 -5.11
CA ASP A 6 5.75 -26.40 -3.79
C ASP A 6 5.52 -25.19 -2.91
N ALA A 7 4.64 -25.33 -1.92
CA ALA A 7 4.28 -24.25 -1.02
C ALA A 7 5.48 -23.71 -0.23
N GLN A 8 6.39 -24.59 0.17
CA GLN A 8 7.61 -24.19 0.88
C GLN A 8 8.53 -23.37 -0.03
N LYS A 9 8.69 -23.79 -1.28
CA LYS A 9 9.50 -23.07 -2.26
C LYS A 9 8.88 -21.70 -2.56
N ALA A 10 7.56 -21.64 -2.69
CA ALA A 10 6.85 -20.39 -2.89
C ALA A 10 7.05 -19.44 -1.70
N PHE A 11 6.98 -19.97 -0.48
CA PHE A 11 7.23 -19.18 0.73
C PHE A 11 8.64 -18.60 0.74
N LEU A 12 9.66 -19.42 0.41
CA LEU A 12 11.04 -18.96 0.36
C LEU A 12 11.22 -17.87 -0.69
N THR A 13 10.58 -18.02 -1.86
CA THR A 13 10.61 -16.99 -2.91
C THR A 13 10.01 -15.68 -2.41
N TRP A 14 8.89 -15.73 -1.70
CA TRP A 14 8.28 -14.54 -1.12
C TRP A 14 9.19 -13.88 -0.07
N ALA A 15 9.84 -14.69 0.77
CA ALA A 15 10.75 -14.18 1.79
C ALA A 15 11.97 -13.51 1.17
N GLU A 16 12.56 -14.12 0.14
CA GLU A 16 13.70 -13.54 -0.58
C GLU A 16 13.33 -12.23 -1.24
N SER A 17 12.18 -12.20 -1.91
CA SER A 17 11.68 -10.99 -2.55
C SER A 17 11.42 -9.88 -1.52
N ALA A 18 10.89 -10.24 -0.34
CA ALA A 18 10.67 -9.27 0.73
C ALA A 18 11.99 -8.70 1.25
N ALA A 19 13.03 -9.53 1.35
CA ALA A 19 14.35 -9.07 1.78
C ALA A 19 14.94 -8.06 0.80
N VAL A 20 14.80 -8.28 -0.51
CA VAL A 20 15.23 -7.33 -1.53
C VAL A 20 14.45 -6.02 -1.41
N LEU A 21 13.13 -6.12 -1.25
CA LEU A 21 12.30 -4.93 -1.07
C LEU A 21 12.69 -4.15 0.18
N GLN A 22 13.02 -4.86 1.27
CA GLN A 22 13.45 -4.23 2.52
C GLN A 22 14.73 -3.41 2.30
N THR A 23 15.68 -3.95 1.56
CA THR A 23 16.92 -3.26 1.25
C THR A 23 16.64 -2.00 0.44
N ASP A 24 15.87 -2.12 -0.64
CA ASP A 24 15.55 -0.99 -1.51
C ASP A 24 14.70 0.05 -0.79
N ALA A 25 13.74 -0.39 0.01
CA ALA A 25 12.90 0.51 0.80
C ALA A 25 13.72 1.31 1.81
N SER A 26 14.70 0.66 2.45
CA SER A 26 15.59 1.32 3.40
C SER A 26 16.49 2.35 2.74
N GLN A 27 16.73 2.22 1.44
CA GLN A 27 17.47 3.20 0.64
C GLN A 27 16.57 4.33 0.13
N GLY A 28 15.30 4.32 0.46
CA GLY A 28 14.38 5.39 0.12
C GLY A 28 13.72 5.26 -1.24
N ILE A 29 13.74 4.08 -1.85
CA ILE A 29 13.09 3.85 -3.13
C ILE A 29 11.58 3.73 -2.90
N ALA A 30 10.81 4.72 -3.33
CA ALA A 30 9.38 4.82 -3.04
C ALA A 30 8.60 3.61 -3.55
N ARG A 31 8.91 3.13 -4.75
CA ARG A 31 8.24 1.95 -5.28
C ARG A 31 8.46 0.73 -4.40
N ALA A 32 9.69 0.53 -3.92
CA ALA A 32 10.01 -0.58 -3.03
C ALA A 32 9.29 -0.43 -1.69
N GLN A 33 9.23 0.78 -1.16
CA GLN A 33 8.51 1.06 0.09
C GLN A 33 7.04 0.69 -0.03
N ARG A 34 6.39 1.08 -1.13
CA ARG A 34 4.99 0.73 -1.37
C ARG A 34 4.80 -0.79 -1.49
N LEU A 35 5.66 -1.46 -2.27
CA LEU A 35 5.56 -2.90 -2.44
C LEU A 35 5.81 -3.66 -1.13
N LEU A 36 6.76 -3.18 -0.33
CA LEU A 36 7.02 -3.76 0.99
C LEU A 36 5.80 -3.58 1.91
N ALA A 37 5.18 -2.41 1.89
CA ALA A 37 3.97 -2.16 2.66
C ALA A 37 2.87 -3.16 2.28
N LEU A 38 2.69 -3.44 0.99
CA LEU A 38 1.72 -4.42 0.53
C LEU A 38 2.04 -5.84 1.02
N ARG A 39 3.33 -6.18 1.15
CA ARG A 39 3.71 -7.48 1.73
C ARG A 39 3.29 -7.59 3.18
N TYR A 40 3.49 -6.53 3.97
CA TYR A 40 3.06 -6.51 5.37
C TYR A 40 1.54 -6.54 5.51
N LEU A 41 0.80 -5.90 4.60
CA LEU A 41 -0.66 -5.96 4.63
C LEU A 41 -1.19 -7.37 4.40
N ARG A 42 -0.51 -8.15 3.57
CA ARG A 42 -0.96 -9.47 3.16
C ARG A 42 -0.23 -10.61 3.88
N GLY A 43 0.83 -10.30 4.61
CA GLY A 43 1.66 -11.32 5.24
C GLY A 43 2.40 -12.19 4.24
N ARG A 44 2.93 -11.60 3.17
CA ARG A 44 3.63 -12.35 2.11
C ARG A 44 5.13 -12.16 2.22
N GLY A 45 5.82 -13.18 2.68
CA GLY A 45 7.27 -13.16 2.91
C GLY A 45 7.67 -12.47 4.19
N VAL A 46 6.73 -11.89 4.92
CA VAL A 46 6.89 -11.26 6.23
C VAL A 46 5.64 -11.55 7.05
N PRO A 47 5.72 -11.51 8.38
CA PRO A 47 4.51 -11.61 9.21
C PRO A 47 3.57 -10.44 8.91
N LYS A 48 2.27 -10.71 8.84
CA LYS A 48 1.28 -9.67 8.59
C LYS A 48 1.33 -8.62 9.71
N ASP A 49 1.46 -7.35 9.33
CA ASP A 49 1.48 -6.24 10.29
C ASP A 49 1.01 -4.97 9.58
N GLU A 50 -0.21 -4.55 9.91
CA GLU A 50 -0.81 -3.37 9.29
C GLU A 50 -0.14 -2.07 9.72
N GLY A 51 0.38 -2.02 10.95
CA GLY A 51 1.10 -0.83 11.43
C GLY A 51 2.39 -0.60 10.68
N ILE A 52 3.16 -1.66 10.45
CA ILE A 52 4.39 -1.56 9.65
C ILE A 52 4.05 -1.22 8.20
N ALA A 53 2.96 -1.79 7.66
CA ALA A 53 2.50 -1.47 6.33
C ALA A 53 2.18 0.02 6.19
N PHE A 54 1.47 0.58 7.16
CA PHE A 54 1.17 2.00 7.17
C PHE A 54 2.45 2.84 7.16
N TYR A 55 3.43 2.48 7.99
CA TYR A 55 4.70 3.20 8.09
C TYR A 55 5.39 3.30 6.72
N TRP A 56 5.56 2.17 6.04
CA TRP A 56 6.23 2.17 4.73
C TRP A 56 5.41 2.88 3.67
N MET A 57 4.09 2.73 3.69
CA MET A 57 3.23 3.39 2.71
C MET A 57 3.27 4.91 2.89
N HIS A 58 3.29 5.38 4.13
CA HIS A 58 3.39 6.80 4.44
C HIS A 58 4.70 7.39 3.92
N LEU A 59 5.83 6.69 4.13
CA LEU A 59 7.12 7.15 3.60
C LEU A 59 7.09 7.25 2.08
N ALA A 60 6.53 6.25 1.39
CA ALA A 60 6.44 6.27 -0.07
C ALA A 60 5.56 7.42 -0.56
N ALA A 61 4.45 7.67 0.13
CA ALA A 61 3.52 8.75 -0.23
C ALA A 61 4.16 10.13 -0.07
N GLN A 62 5.01 10.30 0.94
CA GLN A 62 5.74 11.55 1.16
C GLN A 62 6.76 11.84 0.06
N ARG A 63 7.11 10.85 -0.73
CA ARG A 63 8.02 11.00 -1.88
C ARG A 63 7.28 11.36 -3.16
N HIS A 64 6.05 11.81 -3.06
CA HIS A 64 5.20 12.21 -4.20
C HIS A 64 4.90 11.07 -5.16
N PHE A 65 4.97 9.83 -4.70
CA PHE A 65 4.62 8.66 -5.52
C PHE A 65 3.11 8.47 -5.50
N ALA A 66 2.45 8.78 -6.62
CA ALA A 66 0.98 8.82 -6.69
C ALA A 66 0.33 7.49 -6.27
N MET A 67 0.89 6.35 -6.70
CA MET A 67 0.33 5.05 -6.32
C MET A 67 0.37 4.83 -4.81
N ALA A 68 1.43 5.30 -4.14
CA ALA A 68 1.54 5.21 -2.70
C ALA A 68 0.58 6.17 -2.00
N GLN A 69 0.39 7.37 -2.55
CA GLN A 69 -0.57 8.33 -2.02
C GLN A 69 -1.99 7.75 -2.06
N ARG A 70 -2.37 7.16 -3.19
CA ARG A 70 -3.66 6.48 -3.31
C ARG A 70 -3.77 5.33 -2.31
N SER A 71 -2.75 4.48 -2.23
CA SER A 71 -2.75 3.35 -1.28
C SER A 71 -2.85 3.83 0.16
N LEU A 72 -2.16 4.92 0.50
CA LEU A 72 -2.25 5.50 1.85
C LEU A 72 -3.66 6.02 2.13
N GLY A 73 -4.30 6.63 1.15
CA GLY A 73 -5.70 7.03 1.26
C GLY A 73 -6.60 5.83 1.57
N GLU A 74 -6.35 4.69 0.92
CA GLU A 74 -7.10 3.47 1.17
C GLU A 74 -6.89 2.95 2.61
N LEU A 75 -5.67 3.06 3.14
CA LEU A 75 -5.40 2.66 4.54
C LEU A 75 -6.19 3.53 5.52
N TYR A 76 -6.24 4.85 5.29
CA TYR A 76 -7.03 5.74 6.13
C TYR A 76 -8.53 5.48 5.99
N GLU A 77 -8.99 5.22 4.77
CA GLU A 77 -10.41 4.97 4.53
C GLU A 77 -10.90 3.70 5.23
N ASN A 78 -10.06 2.68 5.30
CA ASN A 78 -10.43 1.38 5.84
C ASN A 78 -9.93 1.14 7.27
N GLY A 79 -9.18 2.10 7.83
CA GLY A 79 -8.65 1.94 9.18
C GLY A 79 -7.62 0.83 9.30
N LEU A 80 -6.73 0.69 8.31
CA LEU A 80 -5.73 -0.37 8.29
C LEU A 80 -4.38 0.18 8.78
N GLY A 81 -3.98 -0.25 9.96
CA GLY A 81 -2.72 0.19 10.58
C GLY A 81 -2.74 1.60 11.15
N ILE A 82 -3.84 2.31 10.99
CA ILE A 82 -4.06 3.66 11.50
C ILE A 82 -5.56 3.84 11.72
N ALA A 83 -5.94 4.74 12.60
CA ALA A 83 -7.35 5.03 12.82
C ALA A 83 -8.02 5.50 11.53
N LEU A 84 -9.22 4.99 11.25
CA LEU A 84 -10.01 5.39 10.10
C LEU A 84 -10.20 6.91 10.11
N ASN A 85 -9.94 7.56 8.98
CA ASN A 85 -10.06 9.00 8.86
C ASN A 85 -10.34 9.36 7.40
N LEU A 86 -11.61 9.65 7.12
CA LEU A 86 -12.05 9.95 5.75
C LEU A 86 -11.51 11.29 5.25
N THR A 87 -11.29 12.25 6.13
CA THR A 87 -10.71 13.53 5.75
C THR A 87 -9.28 13.34 5.25
N LEU A 88 -8.47 12.59 5.98
CA LEU A 88 -7.09 12.30 5.55
C LEU A 88 -7.07 11.40 4.31
N ALA A 89 -7.99 10.44 4.23
CA ALA A 89 -8.11 9.62 3.02
C ALA A 89 -8.35 10.51 1.79
N SER A 90 -9.30 11.43 1.89
CA SER A 90 -9.62 12.35 0.79
C SER A 90 -8.42 13.23 0.43
N HIS A 91 -7.68 13.69 1.44
CA HIS A 91 -6.47 14.50 1.22
C HIS A 91 -5.45 13.74 0.36
N TRP A 92 -5.14 12.50 0.74
CA TRP A 92 -4.17 11.70 -0.01
C TRP A 92 -4.68 11.31 -1.39
N TYR A 93 -5.96 10.99 -1.52
CA TYR A 93 -6.56 10.74 -2.84
C TYR A 93 -6.48 11.99 -3.72
N CYS A 94 -6.69 13.16 -3.16
CA CYS A 94 -6.58 14.41 -3.91
C CYS A 94 -5.17 14.61 -4.46
N LEU A 95 -4.15 14.39 -3.64
CA LEU A 95 -2.76 14.51 -4.10
C LEU A 95 -2.45 13.53 -5.23
N ALA A 96 -2.90 12.29 -5.11
CA ALA A 96 -2.69 11.30 -6.16
C ALA A 96 -3.46 11.67 -7.44
N ALA A 97 -4.70 12.12 -7.29
CA ALA A 97 -5.54 12.53 -8.42
C ALA A 97 -4.93 13.70 -9.19
N LEU A 98 -4.32 14.65 -8.49
CA LEU A 98 -3.63 15.77 -9.12
C LEU A 98 -2.45 15.32 -9.98
N GLN A 99 -1.88 14.16 -9.69
CA GLN A 99 -0.83 13.56 -10.52
C GLN A 99 -1.40 12.71 -11.65
N GLY A 100 -2.72 12.59 -11.75
CA GLY A 100 -3.37 11.83 -12.80
C GLY A 100 -3.78 10.41 -12.41
N ASP A 101 -3.74 10.06 -11.12
CA ASP A 101 -4.18 8.73 -10.67
C ASP A 101 -5.69 8.62 -10.79
N TYR A 102 -6.12 7.82 -11.76
CA TYR A 102 -7.55 7.67 -12.08
C TYR A 102 -8.32 6.99 -10.95
N THR A 103 -7.71 6.00 -10.32
CA THR A 103 -8.36 5.27 -9.21
C THR A 103 -8.62 6.22 -8.02
N ALA A 104 -7.66 7.10 -7.72
CA ALA A 104 -7.84 8.10 -6.68
C ALA A 104 -8.99 9.04 -7.02
N LYS A 105 -9.12 9.46 -8.27
CA LYS A 105 -10.26 10.27 -8.73
C LYS A 105 -11.57 9.57 -8.46
N LYS A 106 -11.65 8.27 -8.78
CA LYS A 106 -12.86 7.48 -8.54
C LYS A 106 -13.20 7.39 -7.05
N HIS A 107 -12.18 7.22 -6.22
CA HIS A 107 -12.39 7.19 -4.76
C HIS A 107 -12.93 8.53 -4.27
N LEU A 108 -12.39 9.65 -4.75
CA LEU A 108 -12.88 10.97 -4.38
C LEU A 108 -14.35 11.16 -4.79
N GLN A 109 -14.70 10.75 -6.00
CA GLN A 109 -16.07 10.85 -6.49
C GLN A 109 -17.02 10.05 -5.62
N ARG A 110 -16.62 8.85 -5.24
CA ARG A 110 -17.43 7.98 -4.38
C ARG A 110 -17.61 8.59 -2.98
N LEU A 111 -16.55 9.13 -2.41
CA LEU A 111 -16.61 9.74 -1.07
C LEU A 111 -17.40 11.05 -1.05
N ALA A 112 -17.46 11.74 -2.18
CA ALA A 112 -18.19 13.00 -2.29
C ALA A 112 -19.70 12.80 -2.49
N GLN A 113 -20.15 11.58 -2.82
CA GLN A 113 -21.56 11.34 -3.04
C GLN A 113 -22.32 11.32 -1.72
N PRO A 114 -23.49 11.97 -1.66
CA PRO A 114 -24.30 11.92 -0.44
C PRO A 114 -24.81 10.51 -0.22
N ASN A 115 -24.91 10.11 1.05
CA ASN A 115 -25.51 8.83 1.38
C ASN A 115 -26.96 8.80 0.92
N PRO A 116 -27.40 7.73 0.26
CA PRO A 116 -28.81 7.58 -0.06
C PRO A 116 -29.60 7.50 1.25
N ALA A 117 -30.68 8.28 1.32
CA ALA A 117 -31.54 8.31 2.49
C ALA A 117 -32.27 6.95 2.68
#